data_2b84399c29b427a01a56bb3c96cfe8ef
#
_entry.id   2b84399c29b427a01a56bb3c96cfe8ef
#
_cell.length_a   1.000
_cell.length_b   1.000
_cell.length_c   1.000
_cell.angle_alpha   90.00
_cell.angle_beta   90.00
_cell.angle_gamma   90.00
#
_symmetry.space_group_name_H-M   'P 1'
#
loop_
_entity.id
_entity.type
_entity.pdbx_description
1 polymer ?
#
loop_
_entity_poly.entity_id
_entity_poly.type
_entity_poly.pdbx_seq_one_letter_code
_entity_poly.pdbx_strand_id
1 'polypeptide(L)'
;MNKKLRYILATALVVVSAFAKAQNDSITLRKIYSAALTEGQSYEWLDHLSNQIGSRLSGSLGAERAVTWTKSELEKVGLDKVWLQPVMVPKWIRGEAERAFIEGDNASITSVPICALGGSVATKTTGLKANVVEVMGIEELKALDANEVKGKIVFFNRPMDDELILTFQAYGGCVDQRYAGAMEAAKLGAVGVIVRSVTHSLDDYPHTGSMSYGDLPNSKRIPAAAISTKGAALLSTSLKLNPDTKFFYKMSCKNLADVESHNVIAEITGSEYPNKYMVVGGHLDSWDLGDGSHDDGAGVVQSMEALRLMKAIGYKPKHSIRVVLFMNEENGLRGGNKYAQEAKAKGENHVFALESDSGGFTPRGFSFDSDDRNFNKVLTWKSLFEPYLIHDFTRGGSGADIGPLKATNDGIVLAGLRPDSQRYFDHHHAANDTFDAVNKRELELGAATMTGLLYLMDNYIQPPGK
;
A
#
# COMPACT_ATOMS: atom_id res chain seq x y z
N MET A 1 37.95 -37.04 32.31
CA MET A 1 36.50 -36.67 32.15
C MET A 1 35.92 -37.48 30.98
N ASN A 2 34.93 -38.30 31.25
CA ASN A 2 34.36 -39.28 30.32
C ASN A 2 33.72 -38.54 29.10
N LYS A 3 33.90 -39.06 27.85
CA LYS A 3 33.33 -38.46 26.63
C LYS A 3 31.84 -38.13 26.76
N LYS A 4 31.04 -39.00 27.38
CA LYS A 4 29.63 -38.77 27.67
C LYS A 4 29.39 -37.55 28.55
N LEU A 5 30.22 -37.31 29.58
CA LEU A 5 30.08 -36.16 30.46
C LEU A 5 30.41 -34.82 29.74
N ARG A 6 31.38 -34.86 28.79
CA ARG A 6 31.69 -33.68 27.93
C ARG A 6 30.55 -33.35 27.01
N TYR A 7 29.86 -34.35 26.40
CA TYR A 7 28.68 -34.12 25.55
C TYR A 7 27.49 -33.55 26.36
N ILE A 8 27.23 -34.11 27.56
CA ILE A 8 26.16 -33.62 28.42
C ILE A 8 26.42 -32.17 28.87
N LEU A 9 27.65 -31.84 29.27
CA LEU A 9 28.04 -30.48 29.63
C LEU A 9 27.96 -29.51 28.45
N ALA A 10 28.38 -29.91 27.25
CA ALA A 10 28.29 -29.09 26.05
C ALA A 10 26.83 -28.84 25.65
N THR A 11 25.97 -29.86 25.72
CA THR A 11 24.54 -29.74 25.44
C THR A 11 23.83 -28.86 26.47
N ALA A 12 24.14 -29.02 27.76
CA ALA A 12 23.61 -28.15 28.82
C ALA A 12 24.03 -26.68 28.64
N LEU A 13 25.28 -26.43 28.25
CA LEU A 13 25.79 -25.05 28.00
C LEU A 13 25.08 -24.40 26.81
N VAL A 14 24.82 -25.15 25.73
CA VAL A 14 24.08 -24.67 24.56
C VAL A 14 22.63 -24.36 24.93
N VAL A 15 21.97 -25.24 25.71
CA VAL A 15 20.60 -25.02 26.15
C VAL A 15 20.49 -23.77 27.06
N VAL A 16 21.39 -23.64 28.04
CA VAL A 16 21.42 -22.45 28.94
C VAL A 16 21.68 -21.17 28.15
N SER A 17 22.57 -21.19 27.16
CA SER A 17 22.84 -20.00 26.34
C SER A 17 21.64 -19.63 25.42
N ALA A 18 20.90 -20.60 24.92
CA ALA A 18 19.71 -20.38 24.14
C ALA A 18 18.56 -19.78 24.97
N PHE A 19 18.36 -20.29 26.20
CA PHE A 19 17.40 -19.70 27.13
C PHE A 19 17.75 -18.28 27.55
N ALA A 20 19.01 -17.98 27.82
CA ALA A 20 19.46 -16.62 28.15
C ALA A 20 19.24 -15.64 26.99
N LYS A 21 19.47 -16.06 25.74
CA LYS A 21 19.19 -15.24 24.54
C LYS A 21 17.69 -14.99 24.38
N ALA A 22 16.86 -16.02 24.44
CA ALA A 22 15.41 -15.88 24.32
C ALA A 22 14.81 -14.97 25.41
N GLN A 23 15.35 -15.03 26.64
CA GLN A 23 14.95 -14.16 27.72
C GLN A 23 15.35 -12.70 27.44
N ASN A 24 16.52 -12.45 26.86
CA ASN A 24 16.98 -11.11 26.48
C ASN A 24 16.12 -10.54 25.35
N ASP A 25 15.75 -11.36 24.35
CA ASP A 25 14.87 -10.94 23.25
C ASP A 25 13.48 -10.55 23.77
N SER A 26 12.89 -11.34 24.67
CA SER A 26 11.60 -11.03 25.31
C SER A 26 11.66 -9.70 26.10
N ILE A 27 12.77 -9.43 26.81
CA ILE A 27 12.96 -8.16 27.52
C ILE A 27 13.07 -7.00 26.53
N THR A 28 13.79 -7.17 25.41
CA THR A 28 13.97 -6.13 24.41
C THR A 28 12.65 -5.84 23.70
N LEU A 29 11.90 -6.86 23.29
CA LEU A 29 10.57 -6.67 22.71
C LEU A 29 9.65 -5.91 23.68
N ARG A 30 9.64 -6.25 24.96
CA ARG A 30 8.87 -5.53 25.99
C ARG A 30 9.26 -4.04 26.04
N LYS A 31 10.55 -3.72 25.99
CA LYS A 31 11.01 -2.32 25.94
C LYS A 31 10.50 -1.60 24.70
N ILE A 32 10.56 -2.24 23.53
CA ILE A 32 10.05 -1.68 22.27
C ILE A 32 8.56 -1.35 22.40
N TYR A 33 7.73 -2.33 22.78
CA TYR A 33 6.29 -2.13 22.93
C TYR A 33 5.95 -1.09 24.01
N SER A 34 6.70 -1.09 25.14
CA SER A 34 6.51 -0.07 26.17
C SER A 34 6.82 1.33 25.64
N ALA A 35 7.95 1.53 24.99
CA ALA A 35 8.34 2.81 24.43
C ALA A 35 7.35 3.31 23.36
N ALA A 36 6.91 2.44 22.46
CA ALA A 36 5.90 2.82 21.45
C ALA A 36 4.58 3.27 22.08
N LEU A 37 4.11 2.56 23.11
CA LEU A 37 2.81 2.85 23.73
C LEU A 37 2.81 4.03 24.71
N THR A 38 3.99 4.42 25.25
CA THR A 38 4.09 5.51 26.24
C THR A 38 4.75 6.78 25.69
N GLU A 39 5.57 6.65 24.66
CA GLU A 39 6.40 7.72 24.10
C GLU A 39 6.36 7.74 22.55
N GLY A 40 5.44 6.97 21.94
CA GLY A 40 5.29 6.88 20.48
C GLY A 40 4.94 8.20 19.83
N GLN A 41 5.46 8.44 18.65
CA GLN A 41 5.26 9.65 17.85
C GLN A 41 4.51 9.40 16.55
N SER A 42 4.19 8.14 16.21
CA SER A 42 3.52 7.82 14.95
C SER A 42 2.21 8.60 14.79
N TYR A 43 1.42 8.71 15.85
CA TYR A 43 0.10 9.35 15.79
C TYR A 43 0.19 10.87 15.59
N GLU A 44 1.11 11.55 16.27
CA GLU A 44 1.36 12.97 16.07
C GLU A 44 1.95 13.28 14.69
N TRP A 45 2.80 12.40 14.16
CA TRP A 45 3.29 12.50 12.80
C TRP A 45 2.20 12.27 11.76
N LEU A 46 1.32 11.29 12.01
CA LEU A 46 0.18 11.04 11.13
C LEU A 46 -0.81 12.23 11.12
N ASP A 47 -1.07 12.82 12.29
CA ASP A 47 -1.89 14.04 12.39
C ASP A 47 -1.35 15.16 11.49
N HIS A 48 -0.04 15.40 11.54
CA HIS A 48 0.57 16.42 10.68
C HIS A 48 0.48 16.04 9.19
N LEU A 49 0.80 14.78 8.84
CA LEU A 49 0.79 14.30 7.46
C LEU A 49 -0.61 14.37 6.86
N SER A 50 -1.64 14.03 7.63
CA SER A 50 -3.03 14.01 7.20
C SER A 50 -3.67 15.42 7.24
N ASN A 51 -3.63 16.11 8.40
CA ASN A 51 -4.40 17.33 8.62
C ASN A 51 -3.67 18.62 8.21
N GLN A 52 -2.32 18.63 8.14
CA GLN A 52 -1.56 19.81 7.72
C GLN A 52 -1.06 19.72 6.27
N ILE A 53 -0.80 18.52 5.78
CA ILE A 53 -0.36 18.29 4.40
C ILE A 53 -1.53 17.79 3.54
N GLY A 54 -2.24 16.77 4.00
CA GLY A 54 -3.40 16.18 3.31
C GLY A 54 -2.99 15.24 2.19
N SER A 55 -3.80 15.15 1.15
CA SER A 55 -3.59 14.28 -0.01
C SER A 55 -2.25 14.54 -0.69
N ARG A 56 -1.58 13.45 -1.12
CA ARG A 56 -0.18 13.47 -1.51
C ARG A 56 0.11 12.77 -2.83
N LEU A 57 -0.85 12.82 -3.78
CA LEU A 57 -0.64 12.15 -5.06
C LEU A 57 0.67 12.59 -5.71
N SER A 58 1.45 11.65 -6.21
CA SER A 58 2.77 11.91 -6.77
C SER A 58 2.74 13.03 -7.84
N GLY A 59 3.71 13.94 -7.80
CA GLY A 59 3.76 15.13 -8.65
C GLY A 59 2.84 16.28 -8.21
N SER A 60 2.17 16.17 -7.06
CA SER A 60 1.36 17.24 -6.46
C SER A 60 2.18 18.09 -5.49
N LEU A 61 1.64 19.26 -5.12
CA LEU A 61 2.22 20.09 -4.06
C LEU A 61 2.18 19.39 -2.69
N GLY A 62 1.14 18.57 -2.42
CA GLY A 62 1.04 17.78 -1.21
C GLY A 62 2.20 16.79 -1.08
N ALA A 63 2.52 16.05 -2.16
CA ALA A 63 3.67 15.15 -2.19
C ALA A 63 5.00 15.88 -1.89
N GLU A 64 5.24 17.06 -2.48
CA GLU A 64 6.47 17.83 -2.23
C GLU A 64 6.56 18.36 -0.78
N ARG A 65 5.43 18.75 -0.20
CA ARG A 65 5.36 19.12 1.23
C ARG A 65 5.66 17.92 2.12
N ALA A 66 5.14 16.74 1.80
CA ALA A 66 5.39 15.51 2.54
C ALA A 66 6.88 15.12 2.48
N VAL A 67 7.52 15.19 1.30
CA VAL A 67 8.97 14.97 1.14
C VAL A 67 9.77 15.90 2.04
N THR A 68 9.45 17.20 2.02
CA THR A 68 10.17 18.20 2.80
C THR A 68 9.99 17.99 4.30
N TRP A 69 8.76 17.72 4.73
CA TRP A 69 8.43 17.56 6.12
C TRP A 69 9.00 16.26 6.72
N THR A 70 8.81 15.12 6.06
CA THR A 70 9.31 13.83 6.55
C THR A 70 10.84 13.81 6.64
N LYS A 71 11.53 14.43 5.65
CA LYS A 71 12.98 14.62 5.74
C LYS A 71 13.37 15.40 7.00
N SER A 72 12.68 16.52 7.27
CA SER A 72 12.97 17.35 8.46
C SER A 72 12.71 16.59 9.77
N GLU A 73 11.63 15.80 9.86
CA GLU A 73 11.34 15.00 11.06
C GLU A 73 12.41 13.91 11.27
N LEU A 74 12.82 13.20 10.22
CA LEU A 74 13.90 12.21 10.31
C LEU A 74 15.26 12.84 10.72
N GLU A 75 15.55 14.08 10.28
CA GLU A 75 16.72 14.85 10.76
C GLU A 75 16.64 15.16 12.25
N LYS A 76 15.46 15.52 12.77
CA LYS A 76 15.22 15.75 14.21
C LYS A 76 15.37 14.49 15.05
N VAL A 77 15.03 13.31 14.52
CA VAL A 77 15.30 12.03 15.18
C VAL A 77 16.81 11.84 15.40
N GLY A 78 17.64 12.50 14.59
CA GLY A 78 19.10 12.45 14.70
C GLY A 78 19.67 11.12 14.21
N LEU A 79 19.18 10.59 13.10
CA LEU A 79 19.72 9.43 12.40
C LEU A 79 21.08 9.77 11.78
N ASP A 80 21.89 8.76 11.48
CA ASP A 80 23.26 8.98 11.01
C ASP A 80 23.34 9.63 9.62
N LYS A 81 22.33 9.34 8.78
CA LYS A 81 22.20 9.94 7.45
C LYS A 81 20.73 10.18 7.12
N VAL A 82 20.44 11.30 6.46
CA VAL A 82 19.12 11.61 5.88
C VAL A 82 19.34 12.27 4.51
N TRP A 83 18.72 11.74 3.46
CA TRP A 83 18.88 12.29 2.11
C TRP A 83 17.64 12.07 1.25
N LEU A 84 17.57 12.79 0.14
CA LEU A 84 16.56 12.64 -0.89
C LEU A 84 17.13 11.87 -2.08
N GLN A 85 16.35 10.97 -2.64
CA GLN A 85 16.68 10.28 -3.89
C GLN A 85 15.71 10.74 -4.97
N PRO A 86 16.18 11.43 -6.03
CA PRO A 86 15.30 11.95 -7.08
C PRO A 86 14.69 10.83 -7.91
N VAL A 87 13.39 10.99 -8.22
CA VAL A 87 12.61 10.09 -9.05
C VAL A 87 11.66 10.88 -9.95
N MET A 88 11.61 10.55 -11.23
CA MET A 88 10.63 11.10 -12.15
C MET A 88 9.29 10.40 -11.99
N VAL A 89 8.23 11.15 -11.74
CA VAL A 89 6.89 10.62 -11.46
C VAL A 89 5.85 11.18 -12.42
N PRO A 90 4.78 10.43 -12.75
CA PRO A 90 3.68 10.94 -13.54
C PRO A 90 2.96 12.06 -12.79
N LYS A 91 2.46 13.04 -13.52
CA LYS A 91 1.61 14.10 -13.00
C LYS A 91 0.22 14.00 -13.60
N TRP A 92 -0.70 13.51 -12.80
CA TRP A 92 -2.12 13.50 -13.13
C TRP A 92 -2.87 14.43 -12.17
N ILE A 93 -3.88 15.14 -12.69
CA ILE A 93 -4.71 16.07 -11.92
C ILE A 93 -6.17 15.69 -12.14
N ARG A 94 -6.92 15.50 -11.05
CA ARG A 94 -8.35 15.20 -11.07
C ARG A 94 -9.15 16.36 -11.66
N GLY A 95 -8.84 17.58 -11.26
CA GLY A 95 -9.52 18.78 -11.71
C GLY A 95 -10.72 19.16 -10.82
N GLU A 96 -11.82 19.60 -11.44
CA GLU A 96 -13.04 19.95 -10.73
C GLU A 96 -13.78 18.72 -10.24
N ALA A 97 -14.59 18.88 -9.18
CA ALA A 97 -15.44 17.83 -8.64
C ALA A 97 -16.34 17.22 -9.74
N GLU A 98 -16.33 15.89 -9.79
CA GLU A 98 -17.05 15.11 -10.76
C GLU A 98 -18.58 15.20 -10.52
N ARG A 99 -19.34 15.06 -11.58
CA ARG A 99 -20.80 15.03 -11.52
C ARG A 99 -21.33 13.85 -12.33
N ALA A 100 -22.26 13.10 -11.77
CA ALA A 100 -22.93 12.02 -12.49
C ALA A 100 -24.40 11.89 -12.08
N PHE A 101 -25.19 11.36 -13.01
CA PHE A 101 -26.56 11.01 -12.74
C PHE A 101 -27.06 9.88 -13.66
N ILE A 102 -27.99 9.11 -13.15
CA ILE A 102 -28.78 8.13 -13.87
C ILE A 102 -30.02 8.85 -14.42
N GLU A 103 -30.26 8.75 -15.70
CA GLU A 103 -31.48 9.26 -16.37
C GLU A 103 -32.39 8.08 -16.67
N GLY A 104 -33.48 8.00 -15.90
CA GLY A 104 -34.50 6.97 -16.02
C GLY A 104 -35.70 7.45 -16.87
N ASP A 105 -36.82 6.76 -16.73
CA ASP A 105 -38.06 7.07 -17.44
C ASP A 105 -38.59 8.47 -17.12
N ASN A 106 -39.30 9.07 -18.08
CA ASN A 106 -39.88 10.42 -17.97
C ASN A 106 -38.87 11.52 -17.62
N ALA A 107 -37.60 11.37 -18.05
CA ALA A 107 -36.51 12.27 -17.74
C ALA A 107 -36.27 12.46 -16.23
N SER A 108 -36.56 11.47 -15.41
CA SER A 108 -36.18 11.43 -13.99
C SER A 108 -34.66 11.38 -13.89
N ILE A 109 -34.08 12.22 -13.01
CA ILE A 109 -32.65 12.33 -12.80
C ILE A 109 -32.33 11.97 -11.36
N THR A 110 -31.46 10.98 -11.17
CA THR A 110 -30.94 10.62 -9.85
C THR A 110 -29.43 10.80 -9.81
N SER A 111 -28.93 11.74 -8.99
CA SER A 111 -27.52 11.98 -8.78
C SER A 111 -26.86 10.81 -8.06
N VAL A 112 -25.67 10.43 -8.49
CA VAL A 112 -24.87 9.37 -7.87
C VAL A 112 -23.42 9.83 -7.72
N PRO A 113 -22.74 9.51 -6.60
CA PRO A 113 -21.33 9.83 -6.41
C PRO A 113 -20.45 9.01 -7.35
N ILE A 114 -19.51 9.69 -7.98
CA ILE A 114 -18.41 9.10 -8.76
C ILE A 114 -17.10 9.78 -8.45
N CYS A 115 -15.99 9.13 -8.80
CA CYS A 115 -14.66 9.77 -8.89
C CYS A 115 -13.93 9.28 -10.14
N ALA A 116 -13.14 10.15 -10.78
CA ALA A 116 -12.29 9.74 -11.89
C ALA A 116 -11.28 8.68 -11.44
N LEU A 117 -11.03 7.66 -12.27
CA LEU A 117 -9.92 6.72 -12.05
C LEU A 117 -8.59 7.40 -12.37
N GLY A 118 -7.57 7.06 -11.59
CA GLY A 118 -6.22 7.63 -11.73
C GLY A 118 -5.61 7.34 -13.09
N GLY A 119 -5.22 8.39 -13.81
CA GLY A 119 -4.73 8.29 -15.18
C GLY A 119 -5.80 8.46 -16.27
N SER A 120 -7.08 8.52 -15.90
CA SER A 120 -8.18 8.73 -16.85
C SER A 120 -8.04 10.03 -17.61
N VAL A 121 -8.62 10.06 -18.83
CA VAL A 121 -8.84 11.29 -19.60
C VAL A 121 -10.16 11.96 -19.21
N ALA A 122 -10.27 13.28 -19.45
CA ALA A 122 -11.51 14.03 -19.21
C ALA A 122 -12.65 13.64 -20.19
N THR A 123 -13.88 13.92 -19.78
CA THR A 123 -15.01 14.01 -20.71
C THR A 123 -14.92 15.27 -21.55
N LYS A 124 -15.80 15.44 -22.54
CA LYS A 124 -16.03 16.75 -23.16
C LYS A 124 -16.50 17.75 -22.09
N THR A 125 -16.32 19.03 -22.35
CA THR A 125 -16.77 20.11 -21.42
C THR A 125 -18.27 20.06 -21.12
N THR A 126 -19.07 19.55 -22.05
CA THR A 126 -20.51 19.30 -21.88
C THR A 126 -20.82 18.02 -21.10
N GLY A 127 -19.82 17.22 -20.73
CA GLY A 127 -20.00 15.89 -20.17
C GLY A 127 -20.17 14.80 -21.25
N LEU A 128 -20.39 13.59 -20.80
CA LEU A 128 -20.70 12.40 -21.59
C LEU A 128 -22.04 11.82 -21.15
N LYS A 129 -22.97 11.63 -22.11
CA LYS A 129 -24.24 10.92 -21.87
C LYS A 129 -24.43 9.85 -22.92
N ALA A 130 -24.69 8.61 -22.51
CA ALA A 130 -24.96 7.49 -23.39
C ALA A 130 -25.78 6.40 -22.68
N ASN A 131 -26.31 5.46 -23.47
CA ASN A 131 -26.87 4.22 -22.93
C ASN A 131 -25.76 3.41 -22.28
N VAL A 132 -26.11 2.52 -21.37
CA VAL A 132 -25.20 1.70 -20.57
C VAL A 132 -25.30 0.24 -20.96
N VAL A 133 -24.18 -0.45 -20.97
CA VAL A 133 -24.12 -1.92 -20.98
C VAL A 133 -23.41 -2.37 -19.71
N GLU A 134 -24.12 -3.19 -18.90
CA GLU A 134 -23.59 -3.75 -17.66
C GLU A 134 -22.90 -5.08 -17.94
N VAL A 135 -21.70 -5.28 -17.32
CA VAL A 135 -20.95 -6.52 -17.39
C VAL A 135 -20.32 -6.85 -16.03
N MET A 136 -20.17 -8.14 -15.74
CA MET A 136 -19.55 -8.64 -14.50
C MET A 136 -18.04 -8.87 -14.64
N GLY A 137 -17.38 -8.09 -15.48
CA GLY A 137 -15.93 -8.11 -15.65
C GLY A 137 -15.48 -8.17 -17.10
N ILE A 138 -14.16 -8.26 -17.29
CA ILE A 138 -13.51 -8.15 -18.61
C ILE A 138 -13.86 -9.35 -19.51
N GLU A 139 -14.00 -10.55 -18.97
CA GLU A 139 -14.29 -11.74 -19.78
C GLU A 139 -15.72 -11.70 -20.35
N GLU A 140 -16.67 -11.22 -19.57
CA GLU A 140 -18.03 -11.01 -20.08
C GLU A 140 -18.07 -9.91 -21.15
N LEU A 141 -17.36 -8.80 -20.94
CA LEU A 141 -17.22 -7.76 -21.96
C LEU A 141 -16.68 -8.31 -23.29
N LYS A 142 -15.63 -9.14 -23.25
CA LYS A 142 -15.03 -9.73 -24.44
C LYS A 142 -15.94 -10.72 -25.17
N ALA A 143 -16.93 -11.27 -24.49
CA ALA A 143 -17.92 -12.17 -25.09
C ALA A 143 -19.04 -11.45 -25.83
N LEU A 144 -19.20 -10.12 -25.63
CA LEU A 144 -20.20 -9.32 -26.32
C LEU A 144 -19.81 -9.02 -27.78
N ASP A 145 -20.82 -8.89 -28.66
CA ASP A 145 -20.59 -8.33 -29.99
C ASP A 145 -20.23 -6.84 -29.88
N ALA A 146 -19.31 -6.38 -30.74
CA ALA A 146 -18.90 -4.98 -30.75
C ALA A 146 -20.08 -4.00 -30.96
N ASN A 147 -21.15 -4.41 -31.66
CA ASN A 147 -22.34 -3.59 -31.85
C ASN A 147 -23.14 -3.40 -30.54
N GLU A 148 -23.04 -4.32 -29.59
CA GLU A 148 -23.69 -4.19 -28.28
C GLU A 148 -22.99 -3.15 -27.39
N VAL A 149 -21.71 -2.88 -27.63
CA VAL A 149 -20.85 -1.99 -26.85
C VAL A 149 -20.62 -0.63 -27.50
N LYS A 150 -20.56 -0.60 -28.83
CA LYS A 150 -20.22 0.61 -29.60
C LYS A 150 -21.17 1.78 -29.28
N GLY A 151 -20.56 2.90 -28.89
CA GLY A 151 -21.27 4.15 -28.57
C GLY A 151 -21.94 4.16 -27.19
N LYS A 152 -21.78 3.10 -26.40
CA LYS A 152 -22.33 3.00 -25.03
C LYS A 152 -21.25 3.26 -23.97
N ILE A 153 -21.68 3.47 -22.74
CA ILE A 153 -20.87 3.42 -21.53
C ILE A 153 -20.86 1.97 -21.05
N VAL A 154 -19.67 1.39 -20.81
CA VAL A 154 -19.55 0.08 -20.17
C VAL A 154 -19.55 0.26 -18.66
N PHE A 155 -20.46 -0.43 -17.98
CA PHE A 155 -20.53 -0.48 -16.53
C PHE A 155 -20.04 -1.84 -16.04
N PHE A 156 -18.84 -1.85 -15.47
CA PHE A 156 -18.25 -3.01 -14.80
C PHE A 156 -18.81 -3.11 -13.38
N ASN A 157 -19.61 -4.13 -13.08
CA ASN A 157 -20.33 -4.25 -11.81
C ASN A 157 -19.94 -5.48 -10.97
N ARG A 158 -18.81 -6.18 -11.26
CA ARG A 158 -18.35 -7.29 -10.43
C ARG A 158 -17.94 -6.77 -9.04
N PRO A 159 -18.60 -7.23 -7.95
CA PRO A 159 -18.22 -6.87 -6.58
C PRO A 159 -16.95 -7.59 -6.14
N MET A 160 -16.39 -7.17 -5.01
CA MET A 160 -15.50 -8.03 -4.23
C MET A 160 -16.28 -9.26 -3.75
N ASP A 161 -15.62 -10.41 -3.69
CA ASP A 161 -16.25 -11.67 -3.31
C ASP A 161 -16.46 -11.74 -1.79
N ASP A 162 -17.71 -11.68 -1.35
CA ASP A 162 -18.12 -11.71 0.06
C ASP A 162 -17.84 -13.06 0.76
N GLU A 163 -17.56 -14.14 0.02
CA GLU A 163 -17.23 -15.45 0.60
C GLU A 163 -15.75 -15.52 1.05
N LEU A 164 -14.91 -14.60 0.59
CA LEU A 164 -13.49 -14.59 0.90
C LEU A 164 -13.19 -13.84 2.20
N ILE A 165 -12.73 -14.57 3.22
CA ILE A 165 -12.32 -13.99 4.51
C ILE A 165 -11.11 -13.07 4.35
N LEU A 166 -10.18 -13.41 3.45
CA LEU A 166 -9.01 -12.59 3.14
C LEU A 166 -9.38 -11.48 2.15
N THR A 167 -9.61 -10.29 2.63
CA THR A 167 -10.08 -9.14 1.85
C THR A 167 -9.17 -8.78 0.68
N PHE A 168 -7.85 -8.94 0.81
CA PHE A 168 -6.90 -8.75 -0.29
C PHE A 168 -7.08 -9.79 -1.43
N GLN A 169 -7.55 -10.99 -1.15
CA GLN A 169 -7.89 -11.96 -2.19
C GLN A 169 -9.17 -11.54 -2.93
N ALA A 170 -10.17 -11.05 -2.20
CA ALA A 170 -11.39 -10.52 -2.79
C ALA A 170 -11.09 -9.30 -3.69
N TYR A 171 -10.23 -8.37 -3.22
CA TYR A 171 -9.74 -7.25 -4.00
C TYR A 171 -9.02 -7.71 -5.27
N GLY A 172 -8.06 -8.62 -5.16
CA GLY A 172 -7.34 -9.18 -6.31
C GLY A 172 -8.25 -9.86 -7.32
N GLY A 173 -9.39 -10.42 -6.86
CA GLY A 173 -10.40 -11.07 -7.70
C GLY A 173 -11.23 -10.12 -8.57
N CYS A 174 -11.23 -8.80 -8.31
CA CYS A 174 -12.07 -7.86 -9.06
C CYS A 174 -11.37 -6.58 -9.53
N VAL A 175 -10.14 -6.31 -9.12
CA VAL A 175 -9.42 -5.07 -9.45
C VAL A 175 -9.06 -4.92 -10.92
N ASP A 176 -8.97 -6.01 -11.68
CA ASP A 176 -8.66 -6.04 -13.12
C ASP A 176 -9.62 -5.16 -13.93
N GLN A 177 -10.93 -5.17 -13.61
CA GLN A 177 -11.93 -4.34 -14.27
C GLN A 177 -11.69 -2.83 -14.07
N ARG A 178 -11.14 -2.42 -12.93
CA ARG A 178 -10.70 -1.04 -12.68
C ARG A 178 -9.44 -0.72 -13.49
N TYR A 179 -8.45 -1.61 -13.45
CA TYR A 179 -7.15 -1.34 -14.06
C TYR A 179 -7.18 -1.38 -15.59
N ALA A 180 -7.80 -2.38 -16.20
CA ALA A 180 -7.78 -2.60 -17.64
C ALA A 180 -9.14 -2.38 -18.35
N GLY A 181 -10.23 -2.20 -17.62
CA GLY A 181 -11.58 -2.14 -18.16
C GLY A 181 -11.75 -1.05 -19.23
N ALA A 182 -11.20 0.14 -19.03
CA ALA A 182 -11.31 1.22 -20.02
C ALA A 182 -10.57 0.92 -21.33
N MET A 183 -9.42 0.25 -21.24
CA MET A 183 -8.67 -0.20 -22.42
C MET A 183 -9.46 -1.24 -23.22
N GLU A 184 -10.01 -2.24 -22.55
CA GLU A 184 -10.76 -3.32 -23.21
C GLU A 184 -12.08 -2.81 -23.80
N ALA A 185 -12.81 -1.95 -23.08
CA ALA A 185 -14.04 -1.34 -23.56
C ALA A 185 -13.81 -0.44 -24.79
N ALA A 186 -12.71 0.34 -24.80
CA ALA A 186 -12.36 1.19 -25.93
C ALA A 186 -12.08 0.40 -27.22
N LYS A 187 -11.52 -0.81 -27.12
CA LYS A 187 -11.29 -1.70 -28.29
C LYS A 187 -12.59 -2.11 -28.96
N LEU A 188 -13.70 -2.20 -28.23
CA LEU A 188 -15.04 -2.53 -28.74
C LEU A 188 -15.85 -1.28 -29.11
N GLY A 189 -15.26 -0.07 -29.01
CA GLY A 189 -15.90 1.18 -29.40
C GLY A 189 -16.82 1.79 -28.35
N ALA A 190 -16.66 1.43 -27.08
CA ALA A 190 -17.29 2.14 -25.97
C ALA A 190 -16.86 3.63 -25.96
N VAL A 191 -17.70 4.50 -25.39
CA VAL A 191 -17.44 5.95 -25.29
C VAL A 191 -17.04 6.38 -23.89
N GLY A 192 -17.20 5.51 -22.90
CA GLY A 192 -16.80 5.74 -21.50
C GLY A 192 -16.95 4.48 -20.66
N VAL A 193 -16.42 4.53 -19.46
CA VAL A 193 -16.44 3.42 -18.50
C VAL A 193 -16.85 3.92 -17.12
N ILE A 194 -17.68 3.13 -16.45
CA ILE A 194 -17.99 3.25 -15.03
C ILE A 194 -17.65 1.92 -14.36
N VAL A 195 -16.96 1.96 -13.23
CA VAL A 195 -16.55 0.77 -12.48
C VAL A 195 -17.16 0.83 -11.08
N ARG A 196 -17.82 -0.24 -10.64
CA ARG A 196 -18.21 -0.39 -9.24
C ARG A 196 -16.98 -0.22 -8.35
N SER A 197 -17.08 0.58 -7.30
CA SER A 197 -16.01 0.73 -6.31
C SER A 197 -15.57 -0.61 -5.72
N VAL A 198 -14.25 -0.79 -5.59
CA VAL A 198 -13.64 -2.05 -5.15
C VAL A 198 -13.56 -2.05 -3.62
N THR A 199 -14.67 -2.37 -2.99
CA THR A 199 -14.84 -2.42 -1.53
C THR A 199 -16.02 -3.35 -1.18
N HIS A 200 -16.03 -3.88 0.06
CA HIS A 200 -17.21 -4.56 0.63
C HIS A 200 -18.22 -3.58 1.23
N SER A 201 -17.81 -2.34 1.54
CA SER A 201 -18.72 -1.32 2.08
C SER A 201 -19.87 -1.02 1.13
N LEU A 202 -21.08 -0.89 1.69
CA LEU A 202 -22.26 -0.43 0.97
C LEU A 202 -22.54 1.02 1.35
N ASP A 203 -21.87 1.96 0.69
CA ASP A 203 -21.90 3.38 0.99
C ASP A 203 -21.90 4.28 -0.27
N ASP A 204 -21.76 5.57 -0.05
CA ASP A 204 -21.72 6.60 -1.09
C ASP A 204 -20.30 7.14 -1.36
N TYR A 205 -19.25 6.48 -0.86
CA TYR A 205 -17.86 6.81 -1.16
C TYR A 205 -17.39 6.05 -2.41
N PRO A 206 -17.13 6.73 -3.55
CA PRO A 206 -16.48 6.09 -4.68
C PRO A 206 -14.98 5.91 -4.40
N HIS A 207 -14.45 4.74 -4.76
CA HIS A 207 -13.05 4.37 -4.59
C HIS A 207 -12.30 4.52 -5.91
N THR A 208 -11.32 5.43 -5.95
CA THR A 208 -10.45 5.62 -7.11
C THR A 208 -9.43 4.48 -7.25
N GLY A 209 -8.35 4.72 -7.92
CA GLY A 209 -7.20 3.85 -8.08
C GLY A 209 -6.64 3.90 -9.48
N SER A 210 -5.45 3.38 -9.65
CA SER A 210 -4.74 3.38 -10.91
C SER A 210 -5.47 2.60 -12.00
N MET A 211 -5.45 3.14 -13.22
CA MET A 211 -5.90 2.47 -14.43
C MET A 211 -4.87 2.60 -15.55
N SER A 212 -4.94 1.71 -16.52
CA SER A 212 -4.04 1.72 -17.67
C SER A 212 -4.81 1.71 -18.99
N TYR A 213 -4.35 2.49 -19.94
CA TYR A 213 -4.78 2.40 -21.34
C TYR A 213 -3.90 1.46 -22.18
N GLY A 214 -2.84 0.84 -21.58
CA GLY A 214 -1.89 0.04 -22.32
C GLY A 214 -1.33 0.82 -23.52
N ASP A 215 -1.32 0.17 -24.70
CA ASP A 215 -0.82 0.75 -25.94
C ASP A 215 -1.87 1.56 -26.75
N LEU A 216 -3.04 1.86 -26.15
CA LEU A 216 -4.06 2.65 -26.84
C LEU A 216 -3.54 4.06 -27.15
N PRO A 217 -3.61 4.51 -28.42
CA PRO A 217 -3.26 5.88 -28.76
C PRO A 217 -4.20 6.88 -28.08
N ASN A 218 -3.70 8.07 -27.76
CA ASN A 218 -4.46 9.10 -27.04
C ASN A 218 -5.84 9.39 -27.64
N SER A 219 -5.96 9.33 -28.98
CA SER A 219 -7.22 9.58 -29.70
C SER A 219 -8.30 8.51 -29.48
N LYS A 220 -7.93 7.36 -28.92
CA LYS A 220 -8.85 6.25 -28.62
C LYS A 220 -9.11 6.06 -27.13
N ARG A 221 -8.47 6.85 -26.27
CA ARG A 221 -8.68 6.80 -24.84
C ARG A 221 -10.06 7.35 -24.49
N ILE A 222 -10.77 6.66 -23.62
CA ILE A 222 -12.12 7.02 -23.19
C ILE A 222 -12.11 7.34 -21.69
N PRO A 223 -12.98 8.27 -21.20
CA PRO A 223 -13.06 8.60 -19.79
C PRO A 223 -13.54 7.41 -18.95
N ALA A 224 -12.95 7.24 -17.77
CA ALA A 224 -13.26 6.17 -16.83
C ALA A 224 -13.37 6.71 -15.41
N ALA A 225 -14.44 6.29 -14.70
CA ALA A 225 -14.69 6.67 -13.32
C ALA A 225 -15.15 5.46 -12.49
N ALA A 226 -14.91 5.52 -11.18
CA ALA A 226 -15.56 4.65 -10.21
C ALA A 226 -16.88 5.27 -9.77
N ILE A 227 -17.88 4.42 -9.51
CA ILE A 227 -19.16 4.78 -8.89
C ILE A 227 -19.23 4.15 -7.51
N SER A 228 -19.85 4.84 -6.53
CA SER A 228 -20.07 4.28 -5.19
C SER A 228 -20.86 2.96 -5.26
N THR A 229 -20.72 2.11 -4.27
CA THR A 229 -21.41 0.80 -4.25
C THR A 229 -22.93 0.93 -4.23
N LYS A 230 -23.48 1.93 -3.51
CA LYS A 230 -24.92 2.24 -3.57
C LYS A 230 -25.32 2.77 -4.95
N GLY A 231 -24.52 3.65 -5.55
CA GLY A 231 -24.76 4.15 -6.91
C GLY A 231 -24.72 3.02 -7.94
N ALA A 232 -23.80 2.08 -7.81
CA ALA A 232 -23.69 0.90 -8.67
C ALA A 232 -24.95 -0.01 -8.56
N ALA A 233 -25.40 -0.27 -7.33
CA ALA A 233 -26.63 -1.04 -7.10
C ALA A 233 -27.87 -0.35 -7.70
N LEU A 234 -27.95 0.98 -7.58
CA LEU A 234 -29.03 1.78 -8.16
C LEU A 234 -28.99 1.74 -9.70
N LEU A 235 -27.80 1.91 -10.32
CA LEU A 235 -27.64 1.85 -11.77
C LEU A 235 -28.03 0.46 -12.32
N SER A 236 -27.56 -0.61 -11.69
CA SER A 236 -27.93 -1.99 -12.06
C SER A 236 -29.44 -2.23 -11.97
N THR A 237 -30.09 -1.75 -10.90
CA THR A 237 -31.52 -1.83 -10.73
C THR A 237 -32.24 -1.06 -11.83
N SER A 238 -31.80 0.15 -12.15
CA SER A 238 -32.37 0.98 -13.20
C SER A 238 -32.29 0.31 -14.58
N LEU A 239 -31.17 -0.32 -14.90
CA LEU A 239 -30.92 -1.05 -16.14
C LEU A 239 -31.85 -2.30 -16.28
N LYS A 240 -32.10 -3.00 -15.16
CA LYS A 240 -33.02 -4.14 -15.13
C LYS A 240 -34.51 -3.72 -15.38
N LEU A 241 -34.88 -2.55 -14.89
CA LEU A 241 -36.21 -1.98 -15.09
C LEU A 241 -36.35 -1.36 -16.48
N ASN A 242 -35.35 -0.68 -16.98
CA ASN A 242 -35.32 -0.05 -18.30
C ASN A 242 -33.94 -0.21 -18.94
N PRO A 243 -33.77 -1.11 -19.92
CA PRO A 243 -32.51 -1.30 -20.65
C PRO A 243 -32.01 -0.07 -21.43
N ASP A 244 -32.91 0.91 -21.69
CA ASP A 244 -32.54 2.17 -22.37
C ASP A 244 -32.09 3.27 -21.41
N THR A 245 -31.93 2.96 -20.11
CA THR A 245 -31.37 3.87 -19.10
C THR A 245 -30.07 4.49 -19.58
N LYS A 246 -29.95 5.82 -19.44
CA LYS A 246 -28.76 6.56 -19.78
C LYS A 246 -28.01 6.98 -18.53
N PHE A 247 -26.70 7.01 -18.66
CA PHE A 247 -25.82 7.55 -17.64
C PHE A 247 -25.12 8.79 -18.17
N PHE A 248 -25.10 9.83 -17.34
CA PHE A 248 -24.33 11.04 -17.60
C PHE A 248 -23.22 11.18 -16.57
N TYR A 249 -22.02 11.57 -17.05
CA TYR A 249 -20.99 12.04 -16.14
C TYR A 249 -20.08 13.09 -16.78
N LYS A 250 -19.45 13.92 -15.91
CA LYS A 250 -18.54 14.97 -16.30
C LYS A 250 -17.31 14.93 -15.39
N MET A 251 -16.12 14.93 -16.02
CA MET A 251 -14.82 14.94 -15.39
C MET A 251 -13.90 15.88 -16.15
N SER A 252 -12.92 16.50 -15.43
CA SER A 252 -11.97 17.47 -16.01
C SER A 252 -10.50 17.11 -15.77
N CYS A 253 -10.23 15.83 -15.46
CA CYS A 253 -8.89 15.32 -15.18
C CYS A 253 -7.92 15.51 -16.35
N LYS A 254 -6.62 15.60 -16.02
CA LYS A 254 -5.55 15.86 -17.01
C LYS A 254 -4.32 15.05 -16.70
N ASN A 255 -3.77 14.43 -17.73
CA ASN A 255 -2.40 13.87 -17.72
C ASN A 255 -1.43 14.97 -18.18
N LEU A 256 -0.45 15.29 -17.38
CA LEU A 256 0.60 16.27 -17.66
C LEU A 256 1.95 15.57 -17.89
N ALA A 257 2.98 16.36 -18.21
CA ALA A 257 4.34 15.83 -18.30
C ALA A 257 4.83 15.35 -16.93
N ASP A 258 5.66 14.31 -16.93
CA ASP A 258 6.32 13.83 -15.72
C ASP A 258 7.11 14.96 -15.04
N VAL A 259 7.19 14.91 -13.72
CA VAL A 259 7.94 15.86 -12.89
C VAL A 259 8.90 15.11 -11.97
N GLU A 260 9.93 15.81 -11.49
CA GLU A 260 10.81 15.26 -10.47
C GLU A 260 10.15 15.35 -9.09
N SER A 261 10.23 14.27 -8.32
CA SER A 261 9.94 14.17 -6.90
C SER A 261 11.00 13.30 -6.23
N HIS A 262 10.80 12.83 -4.99
CA HIS A 262 11.87 12.16 -4.26
C HIS A 262 11.37 11.05 -3.35
N ASN A 263 12.11 9.93 -3.27
CA ASN A 263 12.10 9.08 -2.09
C ASN A 263 12.82 9.80 -0.95
N VAL A 264 12.32 9.65 0.28
CA VAL A 264 13.00 10.14 1.48
C VAL A 264 13.65 8.95 2.18
N ILE A 265 14.96 9.05 2.42
CA ILE A 265 15.73 7.93 2.97
C ILE A 265 16.51 8.41 4.18
N ALA A 266 16.48 7.60 5.26
CA ALA A 266 17.37 7.84 6.40
C ALA A 266 17.96 6.51 6.89
N GLU A 267 19.10 6.56 7.59
CA GLU A 267 19.89 5.38 7.95
C GLU A 267 20.44 5.48 9.37
N ILE A 268 20.37 4.36 10.11
CA ILE A 268 21.23 4.06 11.24
C ILE A 268 22.33 3.13 10.72
N THR A 269 23.58 3.56 10.81
CA THR A 269 24.72 2.79 10.30
C THR A 269 25.02 1.60 11.19
N GLY A 270 25.18 0.43 10.59
CA GLY A 270 25.46 -0.82 11.29
C GLY A 270 26.81 -0.87 11.95
N SER A 271 26.86 -1.41 13.16
CA SER A 271 28.09 -1.51 13.97
C SER A 271 29.02 -2.67 13.57
N GLU A 272 28.47 -3.74 12.99
CA GLU A 272 29.23 -4.95 12.59
C GLU A 272 29.24 -5.14 11.06
N TYR A 273 28.13 -4.82 10.40
CA TYR A 273 27.93 -5.03 8.95
C TYR A 273 27.44 -3.74 8.26
N PRO A 274 28.22 -2.66 8.25
CA PRO A 274 27.78 -1.35 7.74
C PRO A 274 27.43 -1.35 6.23
N ASN A 275 27.92 -2.35 5.48
CA ASN A 275 27.67 -2.49 4.04
C ASN A 275 26.59 -3.54 3.71
N LYS A 276 25.86 -4.04 4.72
CA LYS A 276 24.69 -4.88 4.55
C LYS A 276 23.49 -4.12 5.07
N TYR A 277 22.45 -4.06 4.26
CA TYR A 277 21.32 -3.16 4.48
C TYR A 277 20.06 -3.93 4.82
N MET A 278 19.33 -3.42 5.78
CA MET A 278 17.95 -3.76 6.05
C MET A 278 17.10 -2.52 5.75
N VAL A 279 15.92 -2.73 5.19
CA VAL A 279 14.98 -1.65 4.83
C VAL A 279 13.68 -1.81 5.61
N VAL A 280 13.12 -0.71 6.06
CA VAL A 280 11.74 -0.59 6.50
C VAL A 280 11.11 0.58 5.75
N GLY A 281 9.87 0.42 5.26
CA GLY A 281 9.26 1.48 4.45
C GLY A 281 7.76 1.35 4.29
N GLY A 282 7.22 2.33 3.62
CA GLY A 282 5.88 2.49 3.11
C GLY A 282 5.90 3.58 2.04
N HIS A 283 4.80 3.77 1.30
CA HIS A 283 4.79 4.78 0.27
C HIS A 283 4.30 6.15 0.79
N LEU A 284 5.00 7.19 0.35
CA LEU A 284 4.77 8.55 0.83
C LEU A 284 3.61 9.24 0.10
N ASP A 285 3.36 8.87 -1.14
CA ASP A 285 2.21 9.39 -1.89
C ASP A 285 0.90 8.74 -1.43
N SER A 286 -0.21 9.33 -1.79
CA SER A 286 -1.57 8.83 -1.57
C SER A 286 -2.49 9.30 -2.67
N TRP A 287 -3.67 8.71 -2.82
CA TRP A 287 -4.71 9.29 -3.67
C TRP A 287 -5.18 10.64 -3.14
N ASP A 288 -5.88 11.38 -3.99
CA ASP A 288 -6.24 12.79 -3.82
C ASP A 288 -7.69 13.01 -3.31
N LEU A 289 -8.40 11.95 -2.94
CA LEU A 289 -9.78 12.03 -2.45
C LEU A 289 -9.87 12.24 -0.94
N GLY A 290 -9.03 11.54 -0.18
CA GLY A 290 -8.90 11.63 1.28
C GLY A 290 -7.55 12.18 1.70
N ASP A 291 -7.24 12.03 2.98
CA ASP A 291 -5.95 12.44 3.55
C ASP A 291 -4.86 11.37 3.34
N GLY A 292 -5.22 10.16 2.88
CA GLY A 292 -4.32 9.02 2.77
C GLY A 292 -3.73 8.61 4.12
N SER A 293 -4.58 8.50 5.14
CA SER A 293 -4.13 8.23 6.50
C SER A 293 -3.84 6.75 6.73
N HIS A 294 -4.68 5.85 6.19
CA HIS A 294 -4.41 4.43 6.17
C HIS A 294 -3.52 4.05 4.98
N ASP A 295 -3.71 4.67 3.82
CA ASP A 295 -3.08 4.36 2.55
C ASP A 295 -2.22 5.53 2.02
N ASP A 296 -0.91 5.63 2.31
CA ASP A 296 -0.15 4.83 3.26
C ASP A 296 0.53 5.71 4.33
N GLY A 297 -0.18 6.76 4.80
CA GLY A 297 0.31 7.57 5.92
C GLY A 297 0.69 6.74 7.14
N ALA A 298 -0.10 5.68 7.43
CA ALA A 298 0.15 4.77 8.54
C ALA A 298 1.49 4.03 8.38
N GLY A 299 1.78 3.45 7.23
CA GLY A 299 3.03 2.74 6.97
C GLY A 299 4.24 3.68 6.98
N VAL A 300 4.08 4.90 6.43
CA VAL A 300 5.10 5.95 6.50
C VAL A 300 5.52 6.22 7.93
N VAL A 301 4.56 6.59 8.80
CA VAL A 301 4.89 6.98 10.18
C VAL A 301 5.32 5.80 11.05
N GLN A 302 4.78 4.60 10.83
CA GLN A 302 5.24 3.37 11.49
C GLN A 302 6.70 3.04 11.13
N SER A 303 7.08 3.24 9.88
CA SER A 303 8.44 3.01 9.40
C SER A 303 9.45 4.04 9.97
N MET A 304 9.07 5.32 10.05
CA MET A 304 9.85 6.36 10.72
C MET A 304 10.03 6.06 12.20
N GLU A 305 8.94 5.67 12.86
CA GLU A 305 8.91 5.34 14.29
C GLU A 305 9.78 4.12 14.61
N ALA A 306 9.87 3.14 13.71
CA ALA A 306 10.73 1.98 13.93
C ALA A 306 12.20 2.37 14.19
N LEU A 307 12.76 3.32 13.44
CA LEU A 307 14.11 3.79 13.67
C LEU A 307 14.22 4.66 14.93
N ARG A 308 13.19 5.50 15.18
CA ARG A 308 13.14 6.32 16.41
C ARG A 308 13.12 5.44 17.65
N LEU A 309 12.30 4.38 17.66
CA LEU A 309 12.20 3.44 18.78
C LEU A 309 13.54 2.72 19.03
N MET A 310 14.24 2.28 17.99
CA MET A 310 15.56 1.68 18.15
C MET A 310 16.53 2.62 18.86
N LYS A 311 16.55 3.90 18.49
CA LYS A 311 17.36 4.90 19.19
C LYS A 311 16.89 5.13 20.62
N ALA A 312 15.58 5.26 20.85
CA ALA A 312 15.01 5.53 22.17
C ALA A 312 15.36 4.45 23.19
N ILE A 313 15.38 3.17 22.77
CA ILE A 313 15.77 2.05 23.65
C ILE A 313 17.30 1.84 23.71
N GLY A 314 18.10 2.65 23.02
CA GLY A 314 19.54 2.55 22.98
C GLY A 314 20.08 1.34 22.20
N TYR A 315 19.29 0.80 21.26
CA TYR A 315 19.72 -0.31 20.43
C TYR A 315 20.71 0.15 19.36
N LYS A 316 21.82 -0.57 19.23
CA LYS A 316 22.82 -0.35 18.19
C LYS A 316 22.74 -1.50 17.19
N PRO A 317 22.17 -1.28 16.00
CA PRO A 317 22.04 -2.34 15.02
C PRO A 317 23.40 -2.85 14.53
N LYS A 318 23.44 -4.12 14.16
CA LYS A 318 24.61 -4.77 13.54
C LYS A 318 24.71 -4.44 12.06
N HIS A 319 23.56 -4.48 11.36
CA HIS A 319 23.43 -4.11 9.96
C HIS A 319 23.00 -2.63 9.86
N SER A 320 23.30 -1.98 8.74
CA SER A 320 22.71 -0.67 8.45
C SER A 320 21.22 -0.82 8.22
N ILE A 321 20.41 -0.04 8.95
CA ILE A 321 18.96 -0.05 8.81
C ILE A 321 18.53 1.27 8.20
N ARG A 322 17.80 1.19 7.08
CA ARG A 322 17.23 2.34 6.38
C ARG A 322 15.71 2.38 6.53
N VAL A 323 15.17 3.55 6.81
CA VAL A 323 13.80 3.86 6.45
C VAL A 323 13.80 4.43 5.03
N VAL A 324 12.89 3.94 4.20
CA VAL A 324 12.67 4.42 2.84
C VAL A 324 11.20 4.74 2.68
N LEU A 325 10.88 6.02 2.47
CA LEU A 325 9.54 6.48 2.16
C LEU A 325 9.47 6.60 0.64
N PHE A 326 8.80 5.64 0.03
CA PHE A 326 8.77 5.50 -1.43
C PHE A 326 7.79 6.49 -2.05
N MET A 327 8.15 7.05 -3.20
CA MET A 327 7.30 7.98 -3.93
C MET A 327 6.73 7.31 -5.17
N ASN A 328 5.42 7.47 -5.41
CA ASN A 328 4.74 6.98 -6.60
C ASN A 328 4.44 5.48 -6.60
N GLU A 329 3.99 4.94 -5.48
CA GLU A 329 3.42 3.59 -5.44
C GLU A 329 2.10 3.59 -6.21
N GLU A 330 1.18 4.47 -5.84
CA GLU A 330 -0.22 4.55 -6.23
C GLU A 330 -0.47 4.48 -7.75
N ASN A 331 0.42 5.07 -8.52
CA ASN A 331 0.24 5.13 -9.97
C ASN A 331 1.52 4.92 -10.78
N GLY A 332 2.47 4.10 -10.26
CA GLY A 332 3.65 3.84 -11.05
C GLY A 332 4.76 2.97 -10.49
N LEU A 333 4.86 2.78 -9.18
CA LEU A 333 5.95 2.05 -8.49
C LEU A 333 7.36 2.58 -8.83
N ARG A 334 7.47 3.86 -9.21
CA ARG A 334 8.75 4.40 -9.70
C ARG A 334 9.75 4.61 -8.59
N GLY A 335 9.30 4.90 -7.35
CA GLY A 335 10.14 5.07 -6.18
C GLY A 335 10.84 3.78 -5.78
N GLY A 336 10.10 2.70 -5.60
CA GLY A 336 10.64 1.38 -5.28
C GLY A 336 11.59 0.86 -6.36
N ASN A 337 11.19 0.98 -7.63
CA ASN A 337 12.04 0.62 -8.76
C ASN A 337 13.33 1.43 -8.82
N LYS A 338 13.27 2.75 -8.59
CA LYS A 338 14.43 3.64 -8.56
C LYS A 338 15.39 3.30 -7.43
N TYR A 339 14.85 3.03 -6.24
CA TYR A 339 15.66 2.63 -5.09
C TYR A 339 16.43 1.33 -5.38
N ALA A 340 15.73 0.30 -5.85
CA ALA A 340 16.34 -0.98 -6.18
C ALA A 340 17.37 -0.88 -7.33
N GLN A 341 17.08 -0.09 -8.37
CA GLN A 341 17.98 0.13 -9.49
C GLN A 341 19.31 0.77 -9.03
N GLU A 342 19.24 1.81 -8.20
CA GLU A 342 20.44 2.48 -7.68
C GLU A 342 21.20 1.58 -6.70
N ALA A 343 20.50 0.86 -5.82
CA ALA A 343 21.10 -0.10 -4.92
C ALA A 343 21.91 -1.16 -5.68
N LYS A 344 21.32 -1.72 -6.75
CA LYS A 344 22.01 -2.67 -7.65
C LYS A 344 23.21 -2.04 -8.33
N ALA A 345 23.09 -0.82 -8.86
CA ALA A 345 24.18 -0.13 -9.53
C ALA A 345 25.35 0.18 -8.59
N LYS A 346 25.09 0.43 -7.31
CA LYS A 346 26.08 0.65 -6.26
C LYS A 346 26.64 -0.65 -5.68
N GLY A 347 26.11 -1.82 -6.06
CA GLY A 347 26.51 -3.11 -5.49
C GLY A 347 26.10 -3.26 -4.02
N GLU A 348 25.06 -2.58 -3.56
CA GLU A 348 24.57 -2.66 -2.20
C GLU A 348 23.95 -4.02 -1.92
N ASN A 349 24.26 -4.61 -0.77
CA ASN A 349 23.77 -5.91 -0.35
C ASN A 349 22.61 -5.74 0.63
N HIS A 350 21.38 -5.83 0.13
CA HIS A 350 20.16 -5.83 0.94
C HIS A 350 19.87 -7.24 1.44
N VAL A 351 19.78 -7.44 2.74
CA VAL A 351 19.56 -8.76 3.36
C VAL A 351 18.11 -8.93 3.85
N PHE A 352 17.43 -7.84 4.16
CA PHE A 352 16.05 -7.83 4.63
C PHE A 352 15.32 -6.55 4.20
N ALA A 353 14.03 -6.66 3.90
CA ALA A 353 13.15 -5.51 3.78
C ALA A 353 11.76 -5.80 4.34
N LEU A 354 11.15 -4.79 4.97
CA LEU A 354 9.84 -4.82 5.59
C LEU A 354 9.03 -3.63 5.09
N GLU A 355 7.82 -3.88 4.60
CA GLU A 355 6.89 -2.84 4.17
C GLU A 355 5.60 -2.89 5.00
N SER A 356 5.04 -1.72 5.30
CA SER A 356 3.71 -1.57 5.85
C SER A 356 2.88 -0.79 4.83
N ASP A 357 1.89 -1.45 4.23
CA ASP A 357 0.97 -0.92 3.23
C ASP A 357 -0.34 -1.72 3.28
N SER A 358 -1.01 -1.65 4.44
CA SER A 358 -2.29 -2.32 4.68
C SER A 358 -3.09 -1.60 5.79
N GLY A 359 -2.76 -0.33 6.01
CA GLY A 359 -3.40 0.55 6.99
C GLY A 359 -2.89 0.42 8.41
N GLY A 360 -3.27 1.39 9.23
CA GLY A 360 -2.88 1.52 10.65
C GLY A 360 -3.75 0.71 11.62
N PHE A 361 -4.30 -0.43 11.20
CA PHE A 361 -5.15 -1.29 12.04
C PHE A 361 -4.33 -2.18 12.97
N THR A 362 -5.02 -2.88 13.89
CA THR A 362 -4.37 -3.78 14.86
C THR A 362 -3.46 -4.79 14.16
N PRO A 363 -2.14 -4.80 14.44
CA PRO A 363 -1.23 -5.75 13.82
C PRO A 363 -1.57 -7.18 14.25
N ARG A 364 -1.49 -8.13 13.31
CA ARG A 364 -1.77 -9.56 13.53
C ARG A 364 -0.57 -10.44 13.23
N GLY A 365 0.37 -9.98 12.42
CA GLY A 365 1.53 -10.76 12.02
C GLY A 365 2.29 -10.19 10.85
N PHE A 366 2.89 -11.11 10.10
CA PHE A 366 3.70 -10.78 8.92
C PHE A 366 3.51 -11.83 7.82
N SER A 367 3.59 -11.38 6.58
CA SER A 367 3.84 -12.26 5.44
C SER A 367 5.32 -12.21 5.05
N PHE A 368 5.84 -13.33 4.54
CA PHE A 368 7.24 -13.45 4.18
C PHE A 368 7.42 -14.04 2.78
N ASP A 369 8.19 -13.36 1.97
CA ASP A 369 8.73 -13.87 0.73
C ASP A 369 10.22 -14.18 0.95
N SER A 370 10.53 -15.46 1.19
CA SER A 370 11.84 -15.94 1.56
C SER A 370 11.99 -17.42 1.25
N ASP A 371 13.24 -17.91 1.30
CA ASP A 371 13.52 -19.35 1.27
C ASP A 371 13.00 -20.09 2.53
N ASP A 372 12.99 -21.43 2.47
CA ASP A 372 12.52 -22.28 3.56
C ASP A 372 13.35 -22.12 4.85
N ARG A 373 14.65 -21.88 4.72
CA ARG A 373 15.54 -21.73 5.87
C ARG A 373 15.20 -20.50 6.67
N ASN A 374 15.07 -19.36 5.99
CA ASN A 374 14.72 -18.10 6.64
C ASN A 374 13.29 -18.12 7.18
N PHE A 375 12.34 -18.68 6.42
CA PHE A 375 10.96 -18.81 6.90
C PHE A 375 10.86 -19.70 8.14
N ASN A 376 11.52 -20.87 8.17
CA ASN A 376 11.56 -21.72 9.35
C ASN A 376 12.23 -21.02 10.55
N LYS A 377 13.21 -20.14 10.29
CA LYS A 377 13.83 -19.33 11.34
C LYS A 377 12.82 -18.33 11.95
N VAL A 378 12.09 -17.58 11.14
CA VAL A 378 11.10 -16.61 11.66
C VAL A 378 9.98 -17.29 12.43
N LEU A 379 9.55 -18.49 12.04
CA LEU A 379 8.56 -19.26 12.77
C LEU A 379 9.00 -19.56 14.22
N THR A 380 10.31 -19.67 14.50
CA THR A 380 10.81 -19.89 15.87
C THR A 380 10.59 -18.68 16.78
N TRP A 381 10.27 -17.50 16.25
CA TRP A 381 10.03 -16.28 17.02
C TRP A 381 8.56 -16.06 17.38
N LYS A 382 7.66 -16.91 16.89
CA LYS A 382 6.21 -16.79 17.14
C LYS A 382 5.90 -16.62 18.63
N SER A 383 6.48 -17.45 19.49
CA SER A 383 6.28 -17.38 20.94
C SER A 383 6.75 -16.07 21.58
N LEU A 384 7.70 -15.35 20.97
CA LEU A 384 8.12 -14.03 21.45
C LEU A 384 7.08 -12.95 21.16
N PHE A 385 6.29 -13.12 20.11
CA PHE A 385 5.25 -12.18 19.70
C PHE A 385 3.85 -12.50 20.25
N GLU A 386 3.59 -13.73 20.71
CA GLU A 386 2.31 -14.14 21.30
C GLU A 386 1.80 -13.21 22.41
N PRO A 387 2.64 -12.68 23.35
CA PRO A 387 2.19 -11.73 24.36
C PRO A 387 1.60 -10.43 23.81
N TYR A 388 1.88 -10.12 22.53
CA TYR A 388 1.42 -8.92 21.82
C TYR A 388 0.30 -9.23 20.82
N LEU A 389 -0.25 -10.45 20.84
CA LEU A 389 -1.31 -10.95 19.96
C LEU A 389 -0.91 -10.99 18.46
N ILE A 390 0.38 -11.11 18.20
CA ILE A 390 0.95 -11.29 16.86
C ILE A 390 1.16 -12.79 16.64
N HIS A 391 0.37 -13.38 15.77
CA HIS A 391 0.31 -14.84 15.62
C HIS A 391 0.27 -15.31 14.14
N ASP A 392 0.05 -14.38 13.20
CA ASP A 392 -0.04 -14.70 11.78
C ASP A 392 1.34 -14.57 11.10
N PHE A 393 2.00 -15.71 10.89
CA PHE A 393 3.29 -15.80 10.20
C PHE A 393 3.08 -16.67 8.98
N THR A 394 2.90 -16.03 7.82
CA THR A 394 2.52 -16.72 6.58
C THR A 394 3.54 -16.50 5.48
N ARG A 395 3.53 -17.41 4.49
CA ARG A 395 4.19 -17.15 3.21
C ARG A 395 3.28 -16.31 2.33
N GLY A 396 3.86 -15.39 1.56
CA GLY A 396 3.07 -14.60 0.62
C GLY A 396 3.75 -13.30 0.22
N GLY A 397 2.98 -12.39 -0.38
CA GLY A 397 3.43 -11.08 -0.79
C GLY A 397 3.95 -10.25 0.39
N SER A 398 4.96 -9.45 0.13
CA SER A 398 5.66 -8.66 1.16
C SER A 398 5.40 -7.16 1.06
N GLY A 399 5.13 -6.65 -0.14
CA GLY A 399 4.94 -5.24 -0.43
C GLY A 399 5.39 -4.91 -1.86
N ALA A 400 4.78 -3.90 -2.47
CA ALA A 400 5.01 -3.54 -3.86
C ALA A 400 6.34 -2.80 -4.04
N ASP A 401 6.69 -1.89 -3.14
CA ASP A 401 7.87 -1.04 -3.25
C ASP A 401 9.17 -1.76 -2.93
N ILE A 402 9.15 -2.73 -2.03
CA ILE A 402 10.34 -3.53 -1.67
C ILE A 402 10.57 -4.73 -2.60
N GLY A 403 9.55 -5.15 -3.34
CA GLY A 403 9.64 -6.27 -4.28
C GLY A 403 10.81 -6.20 -5.26
N PRO A 404 11.10 -5.04 -5.89
CA PRO A 404 12.22 -4.84 -6.80
C PRO A 404 13.61 -5.10 -6.17
N LEU A 405 13.75 -5.07 -4.85
CA LEU A 405 15.03 -5.35 -4.15
C LEU A 405 15.55 -6.78 -4.34
N LYS A 406 14.70 -7.72 -4.76
CA LYS A 406 15.16 -9.06 -5.20
C LYS A 406 16.24 -8.99 -6.27
N ALA A 407 16.25 -7.93 -7.08
CA ALA A 407 17.27 -7.72 -8.10
C ALA A 407 18.67 -7.38 -7.52
N THR A 408 18.77 -7.03 -6.23
CA THR A 408 20.05 -6.74 -5.55
C THR A 408 20.66 -7.97 -4.90
N ASN A 409 19.82 -8.91 -4.47
CA ASN A 409 20.24 -10.13 -3.77
C ASN A 409 19.12 -11.18 -3.85
N ASP A 410 19.37 -12.31 -4.51
CA ASP A 410 18.39 -13.40 -4.66
C ASP A 410 18.00 -14.04 -3.31
N GLY A 411 18.83 -13.90 -2.29
CA GLY A 411 18.59 -14.43 -0.93
C GLY A 411 18.00 -13.41 0.05
N ILE A 412 17.56 -12.24 -0.42
CA ILE A 412 16.90 -11.25 0.44
C ILE A 412 15.60 -11.82 1.03
N VAL A 413 15.36 -11.53 2.31
CA VAL A 413 14.07 -11.82 2.94
C VAL A 413 13.20 -10.56 2.84
N LEU A 414 12.06 -10.67 2.19
CA LEU A 414 11.06 -9.61 2.16
C LEU A 414 9.90 -9.96 3.09
N ALA A 415 9.39 -8.97 3.81
CA ALA A 415 8.26 -9.11 4.72
C ALA A 415 7.27 -7.97 4.55
N GLY A 416 5.98 -8.26 4.76
CA GLY A 416 4.92 -7.28 4.87
C GLY A 416 4.28 -7.32 6.27
N LEU A 417 4.02 -6.17 6.89
CA LEU A 417 3.20 -6.11 8.08
C LEU A 417 1.77 -6.53 7.71
N ARG A 418 1.16 -7.40 8.53
CA ARG A 418 -0.23 -7.83 8.36
C ARG A 418 -1.08 -7.35 9.52
N PRO A 419 -1.79 -6.25 9.37
CA PRO A 419 -2.83 -5.86 10.32
C PRO A 419 -4.13 -6.63 10.08
N ASP A 420 -5.12 -6.38 10.91
CA ASP A 420 -6.51 -6.75 10.67
C ASP A 420 -7.02 -6.02 9.42
N SER A 421 -7.23 -6.74 8.32
CA SER A 421 -7.54 -6.17 7.02
C SER A 421 -9.05 -5.99 6.74
N GLN A 422 -9.92 -6.35 7.71
CA GLN A 422 -11.38 -6.39 7.46
C GLN A 422 -11.97 -5.00 7.16
N ARG A 423 -11.33 -3.93 7.67
CA ARG A 423 -11.77 -2.54 7.46
C ARG A 423 -10.93 -1.77 6.44
N TYR A 424 -9.82 -2.33 5.95
CA TYR A 424 -8.90 -1.61 5.06
C TYR A 424 -9.60 -1.11 3.79
N PHE A 425 -10.34 -2.01 3.13
CA PHE A 425 -11.05 -1.67 1.90
C PHE A 425 -12.30 -0.78 2.11
N ASP A 426 -12.69 -0.48 3.34
CA ASP A 426 -13.72 0.53 3.62
C ASP A 426 -13.18 1.95 3.39
N HIS A 427 -11.86 2.13 3.47
CA HIS A 427 -11.15 3.42 3.36
C HIS A 427 -10.25 3.52 2.13
N HIS A 428 -9.66 2.42 1.71
CA HIS A 428 -8.68 2.32 0.63
C HIS A 428 -9.13 3.07 -0.63
N HIS A 429 -8.37 4.11 -1.02
CA HIS A 429 -8.60 4.94 -2.20
C HIS A 429 -9.90 5.77 -2.19
N ALA A 430 -10.47 6.07 -1.04
CA ALA A 430 -11.72 6.79 -0.89
C ALA A 430 -11.59 8.07 -0.05
N ALA A 431 -12.61 8.93 -0.12
CA ALA A 431 -12.58 10.22 0.59
C ALA A 431 -12.70 10.09 2.12
N ASN A 432 -13.06 8.92 2.63
CA ASN A 432 -13.13 8.63 4.05
C ASN A 432 -11.83 8.00 4.60
N ASP A 433 -10.76 7.93 3.81
CA ASP A 433 -9.42 7.64 4.33
C ASP A 433 -8.84 8.91 4.96
N THR A 434 -9.24 9.16 6.20
CA THR A 434 -8.93 10.36 6.97
C THR A 434 -8.32 10.02 8.31
N PHE A 435 -7.65 11.00 8.94
CA PHE A 435 -7.02 10.85 10.24
C PHE A 435 -7.95 10.28 11.32
N ASP A 436 -9.22 10.71 11.32
CA ASP A 436 -10.22 10.27 12.30
C ASP A 436 -10.56 8.77 12.22
N ALA A 437 -10.24 8.11 11.10
CA ALA A 437 -10.40 6.67 10.94
C ALA A 437 -9.29 5.87 11.64
N VAL A 438 -8.17 6.48 12.00
CA VAL A 438 -6.98 5.81 12.55
C VAL A 438 -7.01 5.81 14.08
N ASN A 439 -6.88 4.62 14.67
CA ASN A 439 -6.75 4.48 16.11
C ASN A 439 -5.30 4.62 16.56
N LYS A 440 -5.01 5.59 17.45
CA LYS A 440 -3.66 5.83 17.98
C LYS A 440 -2.98 4.57 18.48
N ARG A 441 -3.69 3.77 19.29
CA ARG A 441 -3.09 2.59 19.91
C ARG A 441 -2.77 1.49 18.90
N GLU A 442 -3.64 1.28 17.91
CA GLU A 442 -3.41 0.31 16.84
C GLU A 442 -2.18 0.70 16.01
N LEU A 443 -2.07 1.99 15.66
CA LEU A 443 -0.95 2.54 14.90
C LEU A 443 0.39 2.35 15.62
N GLU A 444 0.47 2.69 16.92
CA GLU A 444 1.68 2.53 17.73
C GLU A 444 2.05 1.05 17.94
N LEU A 445 1.07 0.16 18.06
CA LEU A 445 1.31 -1.28 18.10
C LEU A 445 1.90 -1.79 16.77
N GLY A 446 1.48 -1.24 15.64
CA GLY A 446 2.05 -1.54 14.32
C GLY A 446 3.53 -1.19 14.28
N ALA A 447 3.90 0.04 14.67
CA ALA A 447 5.29 0.50 14.74
C ALA A 447 6.15 -0.38 15.68
N ALA A 448 5.62 -0.73 16.85
CA ALA A 448 6.30 -1.63 17.80
C ALA A 448 6.54 -3.02 17.19
N THR A 449 5.54 -3.55 16.48
CA THR A 449 5.59 -4.87 15.85
C THR A 449 6.66 -4.90 14.75
N MET A 450 6.71 -3.89 13.89
CA MET A 450 7.75 -3.72 12.87
C MET A 450 9.14 -3.61 13.48
N THR A 451 9.30 -2.77 14.51
CA THR A 451 10.57 -2.61 15.25
C THR A 451 11.04 -3.92 15.87
N GLY A 452 10.12 -4.69 16.44
CA GLY A 452 10.40 -6.00 17.02
C GLY A 452 10.92 -7.00 15.98
N LEU A 453 10.33 -7.04 14.78
CA LEU A 453 10.82 -7.88 13.70
C LEU A 453 12.19 -7.44 13.21
N LEU A 454 12.39 -6.13 12.99
CA LEU A 454 13.70 -5.57 12.62
C LEU A 454 14.79 -5.95 13.61
N TYR A 455 14.51 -5.84 14.92
CA TYR A 455 15.44 -6.25 15.99
C TYR A 455 15.82 -7.73 15.88
N LEU A 456 14.85 -8.62 15.70
CA LEU A 456 15.12 -10.06 15.58
C LEU A 456 15.84 -10.40 14.28
N MET A 457 15.47 -9.77 13.18
CA MET A 457 16.17 -9.94 11.90
C MET A 457 17.61 -9.48 12.01
N ASP A 458 17.89 -8.32 12.57
CA ASP A 458 19.24 -7.81 12.75
C ASP A 458 20.14 -8.74 13.57
N ASN A 459 19.58 -9.44 14.55
CA ASN A 459 20.33 -10.34 15.41
C ASN A 459 20.51 -11.75 14.85
N TYR A 460 19.59 -12.23 14.01
CA TYR A 460 19.50 -13.65 13.69
C TYR A 460 19.43 -13.98 12.20
N ILE A 461 19.20 -12.99 11.32
CA ILE A 461 19.26 -13.25 9.89
C ILE A 461 20.67 -13.69 9.52
N GLN A 462 20.76 -14.80 8.85
CA GLN A 462 22.03 -15.24 8.31
C GLN A 462 22.11 -14.75 6.86
N PRO A 463 23.22 -14.12 6.45
CA PRO A 463 23.41 -13.84 5.03
C PRO A 463 23.24 -15.12 4.23
N PRO A 464 22.72 -15.05 2.99
CA PRO A 464 22.65 -16.19 2.10
C PRO A 464 24.00 -16.90 2.10
N GLY A 465 23.96 -18.22 2.25
CA GLY A 465 25.13 -18.99 2.65
C GLY A 465 26.33 -18.82 1.73
N LYS A 466 27.50 -18.85 2.40
CA LYS A 466 28.71 -19.34 1.75
C LYS A 466 28.60 -20.82 1.53
#